data_b01aaee9c07e1c0ff7f490747fc9d68f
#
_entry.id   b01aaee9c07e1c0ff7f490747fc9d68f
#
_cell.length_a   1.000
_cell.length_b   1.000
_cell.length_c   1.000
_cell.angle_alpha   90.00
_cell.angle_beta   90.00
_cell.angle_gamma   90.00
#
_symmetry.space_group_name_H-M   'P 1'
#
loop_
_entity.id
_entity.type
_entity.pdbx_description
1 polymer ?
#
loop_
_entity_poly.entity_id
_entity_poly.type
_entity_poly.pdbx_seq_one_letter_code
_entity_poly.pdbx_strand_id
1 'polypeptide(L)'
;MKMKRNNIFNVERRVDFSKEYNGFFEDVSKTKITTKMHGDITVMRFLERCIRFWPYRCGANSIDSYLKAIAVDITKPTCENDLLQIMELLINLLHWAPYQDVQDDEECEFELVFKKNLIENESERLLLNAAYILEKGCNMMVREIQDGKNKQYVITKRDAQVDAAIAAAPELSEALLGYLDIRNKDNNDFKKAALLTIYNYMEPKRKVYKGLSCGTISEEFFTAMNQLNIRHKSDSQITIPNRSKRVVYDKLFRMAIYILQAEDAHTYKEEIKKLRTR
;
A
#
# COMPACT_ATOMS: atom_id res chain seq x y z
N MET A 1 26.93 -28.02 33.50
CA MET A 1 26.58 -26.89 32.61
C MET A 1 25.50 -27.38 31.65
N LYS A 2 24.20 -27.05 31.91
CA LYS A 2 23.08 -27.49 31.05
C LYS A 2 23.02 -26.53 29.85
N MET A 3 23.38 -27.03 28.66
CA MET A 3 23.09 -26.32 27.40
C MET A 3 21.56 -26.15 27.26
N LYS A 4 21.07 -24.91 27.35
CA LYS A 4 19.72 -24.59 26.88
C LYS A 4 19.66 -24.88 25.38
N ARG A 5 18.90 -25.90 24.97
CA ARG A 5 18.51 -26.07 23.55
C ARG A 5 17.72 -24.85 23.17
N ASN A 6 18.32 -23.95 22.42
CA ASN A 6 17.58 -22.89 21.75
C ASN A 6 16.61 -23.55 20.77
N ASN A 7 15.35 -23.28 20.97
CA ASN A 7 14.27 -23.79 20.14
C ASN A 7 14.52 -23.27 18.71
N ILE A 8 14.84 -24.17 17.79
CA ILE A 8 15.20 -23.85 16.40
C ILE A 8 14.09 -23.03 15.70
N PHE A 9 12.86 -23.10 16.22
CA PHE A 9 11.69 -22.35 15.73
C PHE A 9 11.61 -20.91 16.24
N ASN A 10 12.47 -20.47 17.17
CA ASN A 10 12.47 -19.10 17.71
C ASN A 10 13.68 -18.27 17.26
N VAL A 11 14.43 -18.70 16.27
CA VAL A 11 15.39 -17.84 15.58
C VAL A 11 14.62 -17.08 14.49
N GLU A 12 13.80 -16.12 14.91
CA GLU A 12 13.45 -15.02 14.02
C GLU A 12 14.78 -14.34 13.65
N ARG A 13 15.34 -14.70 12.51
CA ARG A 13 16.41 -13.92 11.91
C ARG A 13 15.82 -12.55 11.67
N ARG A 14 16.21 -11.57 12.49
CA ARG A 14 15.99 -10.17 12.15
C ARG A 14 16.73 -9.91 10.87
N VAL A 15 15.98 -9.79 9.82
CA VAL A 15 16.48 -9.44 8.48
C VAL A 15 16.85 -7.96 8.57
N ASP A 16 18.09 -7.63 8.25
CA ASP A 16 18.52 -6.24 8.10
C ASP A 16 17.92 -5.71 6.78
N PHE A 17 16.85 -4.91 6.92
CA PHE A 17 16.12 -4.39 5.78
C PHE A 17 17.01 -3.62 4.79
N SER A 18 17.92 -2.79 5.29
CA SER A 18 18.81 -2.00 4.41
C SER A 18 19.76 -2.88 3.62
N LYS A 19 20.26 -3.95 4.23
CA LYS A 19 21.15 -4.90 3.56
C LYS A 19 20.43 -5.70 2.50
N GLU A 20 19.24 -6.22 2.83
CA GLU A 20 18.42 -7.00 1.90
C GLU A 20 17.88 -6.13 0.77
N TYR A 21 17.51 -4.88 1.04
CA TYR A 21 17.16 -3.90 0.02
C TYR A 21 18.29 -3.70 -0.98
N ASN A 22 19.52 -3.50 -0.49
CA ASN A 22 20.68 -3.34 -1.37
C ASN A 22 20.88 -4.58 -2.26
N GLY A 23 20.69 -5.79 -1.71
CA GLY A 23 20.70 -7.03 -2.47
C GLY A 23 19.61 -7.07 -3.54
N PHE A 24 18.37 -6.69 -3.21
CA PHE A 24 17.27 -6.60 -4.16
C PHE A 24 17.55 -5.57 -5.26
N PHE A 25 18.02 -4.38 -4.90
CA PHE A 25 18.36 -3.33 -5.87
C PHE A 25 19.50 -3.75 -6.81
N GLU A 26 20.49 -4.45 -6.27
CA GLU A 26 21.57 -5.03 -7.04
C GLU A 26 21.05 -6.11 -8.00
N ASP A 27 20.15 -6.98 -7.56
CA ASP A 27 19.48 -7.99 -8.38
C ASP A 27 18.73 -7.33 -9.56
N VAL A 28 17.89 -6.31 -9.31
CA VAL A 28 17.19 -5.58 -10.37
C VAL A 28 18.17 -4.92 -11.35
N SER A 29 19.30 -4.41 -10.84
CA SER A 29 20.30 -3.69 -11.62
C SER A 29 21.18 -4.62 -12.48
N LYS A 30 21.44 -5.86 -12.02
CA LYS A 30 22.36 -6.81 -12.67
C LYS A 30 21.68 -7.94 -13.42
N THR A 31 20.44 -8.32 -13.03
CA THR A 31 19.69 -9.38 -13.73
C THR A 31 19.49 -8.99 -15.18
N LYS A 32 19.94 -9.87 -16.09
CA LYS A 32 19.85 -9.65 -17.52
C LYS A 32 18.62 -10.34 -18.09
N ILE A 33 17.98 -9.66 -19.02
CA ILE A 33 16.92 -10.19 -19.88
C ILE A 33 17.35 -10.05 -21.31
N THR A 34 17.16 -11.08 -22.12
CA THR A 34 17.54 -11.09 -23.53
C THR A 34 16.38 -10.54 -24.36
N THR A 35 16.65 -9.52 -25.15
CA THR A 35 15.70 -8.94 -26.09
C THR A 35 16.09 -9.28 -27.53
N LYS A 36 15.10 -9.40 -28.43
CA LYS A 36 15.37 -9.74 -29.84
C LYS A 36 16.20 -8.68 -30.56
N MET A 37 15.99 -7.41 -30.24
CA MET A 37 16.62 -6.30 -31.00
C MET A 37 17.90 -5.76 -30.37
N HIS A 38 18.07 -5.87 -29.07
CA HIS A 38 19.17 -5.24 -28.34
C HIS A 38 20.08 -6.23 -27.58
N GLY A 39 19.86 -7.55 -27.76
CA GLY A 39 20.55 -8.55 -26.98
C GLY A 39 20.24 -8.44 -25.48
N ASP A 40 21.24 -8.65 -24.64
CA ASP A 40 21.08 -8.62 -23.19
C ASP A 40 21.01 -7.19 -22.65
N ILE A 41 19.92 -6.86 -21.97
CA ILE A 41 19.78 -5.63 -21.16
C ILE A 41 19.48 -6.00 -19.72
N THR A 42 19.79 -5.12 -18.77
CA THR A 42 19.41 -5.35 -17.37
C THR A 42 17.92 -5.04 -17.13
N VAL A 43 17.34 -5.69 -16.12
CA VAL A 43 15.96 -5.40 -15.70
C VAL A 43 15.80 -3.91 -15.39
N MET A 44 16.73 -3.30 -14.67
CA MET A 44 16.69 -1.86 -14.37
C MET A 44 16.62 -1.02 -15.65
N ARG A 45 17.44 -1.31 -16.64
CA ARG A 45 17.42 -0.59 -17.92
C ARG A 45 16.12 -0.79 -18.69
N PHE A 46 15.51 -1.95 -18.56
CA PHE A 46 14.18 -2.20 -19.11
C PHE A 46 13.11 -1.35 -18.42
N LEU A 47 13.07 -1.38 -17.08
CA LEU A 47 12.09 -0.59 -16.30
C LEU A 47 12.26 0.93 -16.56
N GLU A 48 13.50 1.39 -16.72
CA GLU A 48 13.84 2.79 -17.06
C GLU A 48 13.24 3.21 -18.42
N ARG A 49 13.14 2.30 -19.37
CA ARG A 49 12.48 2.56 -20.66
C ARG A 49 10.97 2.52 -20.55
N CYS A 50 10.44 1.62 -19.73
CA CYS A 50 9.01 1.43 -19.57
C CYS A 50 8.33 2.56 -18.79
N ILE A 51 9.01 3.23 -17.86
CA ILE A 51 8.41 4.21 -16.97
C ILE A 51 7.71 5.35 -17.73
N ARG A 52 8.22 5.73 -18.90
CA ARG A 52 7.60 6.79 -19.73
C ARG A 52 6.18 6.48 -20.20
N PHE A 53 5.79 5.23 -20.20
CA PHE A 53 4.47 4.75 -20.57
C PHE A 53 3.61 4.37 -19.37
N TRP A 54 4.21 4.33 -18.16
CA TRP A 54 3.50 3.96 -16.95
C TRP A 54 2.43 5.01 -16.58
N PRO A 55 1.17 4.60 -16.34
CA PRO A 55 0.06 5.55 -16.12
C PRO A 55 0.28 6.48 -14.93
N TYR A 56 0.98 6.02 -13.89
CA TYR A 56 1.16 6.74 -12.62
C TYR A 56 2.48 7.52 -12.53
N ARG A 57 3.16 7.74 -13.65
CA ARG A 57 4.47 8.42 -13.72
C ARG A 57 4.47 9.90 -13.33
N CYS A 58 3.28 10.53 -13.18
CA CYS A 58 3.16 11.96 -12.85
C CYS A 58 3.97 12.88 -13.79
N GLY A 59 4.06 12.55 -15.08
CA GLY A 59 4.85 13.30 -16.07
C GLY A 59 6.35 12.96 -16.10
N ALA A 60 6.83 12.06 -15.26
CA ALA A 60 8.24 11.64 -15.25
C ALA A 60 8.59 10.83 -16.50
N ASN A 61 9.82 11.00 -17.00
CA ASN A 61 10.35 10.29 -18.16
C ASN A 61 11.48 9.29 -17.79
N SER A 62 11.84 9.23 -16.51
CA SER A 62 12.84 8.33 -15.96
C SER A 62 12.52 7.97 -14.51
N ILE A 63 13.07 6.87 -14.00
CA ILE A 63 12.97 6.48 -12.60
C ILE A 63 13.51 7.60 -11.68
N ASP A 64 14.67 8.15 -12.02
CA ASP A 64 15.30 9.25 -11.27
C ASP A 64 14.41 10.50 -11.24
N SER A 65 13.80 10.90 -12.38
CA SER A 65 12.91 12.06 -12.41
C SER A 65 11.63 11.85 -11.60
N TYR A 66 11.09 10.63 -11.57
CA TYR A 66 9.95 10.29 -10.72
C TYR A 66 10.30 10.40 -9.23
N LEU A 67 11.41 9.78 -8.83
CA LEU A 67 11.85 9.78 -7.43
C LEU A 67 12.18 11.20 -6.94
N LYS A 68 12.82 12.02 -7.78
CA LYS A 68 13.05 13.44 -7.48
C LYS A 68 11.77 14.24 -7.28
N ALA A 69 10.72 13.94 -8.05
CA ALA A 69 9.42 14.60 -7.90
C ALA A 69 8.76 14.30 -6.53
N ILE A 70 9.09 13.17 -5.90
CA ILE A 70 8.67 12.82 -4.55
C ILE A 70 9.76 13.04 -3.48
N ALA A 71 10.80 13.82 -3.82
CA ALA A 71 11.92 14.17 -2.94
C ALA A 71 12.76 12.97 -2.44
N VAL A 72 12.91 11.94 -3.26
CA VAL A 72 13.76 10.76 -2.98
C VAL A 72 14.95 10.74 -3.92
N ASP A 73 16.16 10.55 -3.38
CA ASP A 73 17.40 10.35 -4.14
C ASP A 73 17.74 8.86 -4.21
N ILE A 74 17.65 8.28 -5.40
CA ILE A 74 17.93 6.86 -5.63
C ILE A 74 19.39 6.49 -5.31
N THR A 75 20.33 7.44 -5.45
CA THR A 75 21.75 7.22 -5.22
C THR A 75 22.17 7.37 -3.77
N LYS A 76 21.36 8.10 -2.99
CA LYS A 76 21.60 8.42 -1.59
C LYS A 76 20.30 8.43 -0.78
N PRO A 77 19.63 7.28 -0.62
CA PRO A 77 18.46 7.22 0.25
C PRO A 77 18.87 7.58 1.68
N THR A 78 18.15 8.51 2.30
CA THR A 78 18.51 9.09 3.59
C THR A 78 17.88 8.38 4.78
N CYS A 79 16.81 7.62 4.52
CA CYS A 79 16.07 6.93 5.55
C CYS A 79 15.36 5.66 5.00
N GLU A 80 14.87 4.84 5.91
CA GLU A 80 14.10 3.62 5.56
C GLU A 80 12.90 3.93 4.66
N ASN A 81 12.25 5.06 4.86
CA ASN A 81 11.10 5.46 4.04
C ASN A 81 11.48 5.71 2.58
N ASP A 82 12.67 6.26 2.31
CA ASP A 82 13.17 6.44 0.95
C ASP A 82 13.37 5.08 0.26
N LEU A 83 13.97 4.12 0.99
CA LEU A 83 14.16 2.75 0.49
C LEU A 83 12.81 2.08 0.15
N LEU A 84 11.81 2.24 1.01
CA LEU A 84 10.48 1.71 0.78
C LEU A 84 9.79 2.35 -0.43
N GLN A 85 9.95 3.65 -0.65
CA GLN A 85 9.39 4.35 -1.81
C GLN A 85 10.05 3.92 -3.12
N ILE A 86 11.37 3.74 -3.12
CA ILE A 86 12.09 3.19 -4.28
C ILE A 86 11.61 1.77 -4.57
N MET A 87 11.50 0.94 -3.54
CA MET A 87 11.04 -0.44 -3.66
C MET A 87 9.62 -0.52 -4.19
N GLU A 88 8.72 0.35 -3.72
CA GLU A 88 7.34 0.44 -4.20
C GLU A 88 7.27 0.80 -5.69
N LEU A 89 8.06 1.78 -6.14
CA LEU A 89 8.14 2.13 -7.55
C LEU A 89 8.61 0.93 -8.39
N LEU A 90 9.69 0.25 -7.97
CA LEU A 90 10.20 -0.91 -8.69
C LEU A 90 9.20 -2.06 -8.73
N ILE A 91 8.49 -2.33 -7.64
CA ILE A 91 7.41 -3.33 -7.59
C ILE A 91 6.30 -2.99 -8.58
N ASN A 92 5.84 -1.74 -8.62
CA ASN A 92 4.82 -1.30 -9.55
C ASN A 92 5.26 -1.49 -11.01
N LEU A 93 6.49 -1.11 -11.33
CA LEU A 93 7.04 -1.28 -12.68
C LEU A 93 7.23 -2.76 -13.03
N LEU A 94 7.69 -3.60 -12.11
CA LEU A 94 7.83 -5.05 -12.31
C LEU A 94 6.49 -5.74 -12.55
N HIS A 95 5.42 -5.29 -11.89
CA HIS A 95 4.08 -5.81 -12.15
C HIS A 95 3.49 -5.33 -13.46
N TRP A 96 3.77 -4.08 -13.83
CA TRP A 96 3.15 -3.45 -14.98
C TRP A 96 3.87 -3.74 -16.30
N ALA A 97 5.19 -3.61 -16.33
CA ALA A 97 5.98 -3.61 -17.57
C ALA A 97 5.90 -4.92 -18.40
N PRO A 98 5.86 -6.13 -17.79
CA PRO A 98 5.80 -7.37 -18.56
C PRO A 98 4.54 -7.56 -19.39
N TYR A 99 3.45 -6.88 -19.03
CA TYR A 99 2.13 -7.05 -19.64
C TYR A 99 1.78 -5.95 -20.63
N GLN A 100 2.69 -5.02 -20.89
CA GLN A 100 2.46 -3.98 -21.87
C GLN A 100 2.83 -4.49 -23.26
N ASP A 101 1.86 -4.53 -24.15
CA ASP A 101 2.13 -4.50 -25.57
C ASP A 101 2.64 -3.08 -25.86
N VAL A 102 3.95 -2.91 -25.87
CA VAL A 102 4.57 -1.66 -26.32
C VAL A 102 4.33 -1.59 -27.84
N GLN A 103 3.11 -1.14 -28.21
CA GLN A 103 2.81 -0.78 -29.60
C GLN A 103 3.60 0.48 -29.89
N ASP A 104 4.47 0.37 -30.88
CA ASP A 104 5.24 1.46 -31.41
C ASP A 104 4.33 2.58 -31.91
N ASP A 105 4.50 3.79 -31.35
CA ASP A 105 4.38 4.97 -32.17
C ASP A 105 5.56 4.96 -33.15
N GLU A 106 5.32 5.19 -34.43
CA GLU A 106 6.27 5.08 -35.55
C GLU A 106 7.60 5.87 -35.37
N GLU A 107 7.74 6.65 -34.29
CA GLU A 107 8.98 7.37 -33.90
C GLU A 107 9.86 6.64 -32.89
N CYS A 108 9.41 5.56 -32.31
CA CYS A 108 10.22 4.72 -31.42
C CYS A 108 10.51 3.41 -32.11
N GLU A 109 11.71 3.25 -32.69
CA GLU A 109 12.28 2.01 -33.27
C GLU A 109 12.39 0.85 -32.25
N PHE A 110 11.44 0.70 -31.35
CA PHE A 110 11.45 -0.25 -30.25
C PHE A 110 10.28 -1.22 -30.31
N GLU A 111 10.26 -2.07 -31.33
CA GLU A 111 9.58 -3.36 -31.19
C GLU A 111 10.30 -4.19 -30.10
N LEU A 112 9.92 -3.94 -28.85
CA LEU A 112 10.27 -4.80 -27.73
C LEU A 112 9.43 -6.09 -27.82
N VAL A 113 9.60 -6.87 -28.89
CA VAL A 113 9.10 -8.25 -28.93
C VAL A 113 9.96 -9.07 -27.97
N PHE A 114 9.65 -8.90 -26.70
CA PHE A 114 10.21 -9.72 -25.64
C PHE A 114 9.77 -11.17 -25.83
N LYS A 115 10.63 -12.11 -25.52
CA LYS A 115 10.16 -13.44 -25.11
C LYS A 115 9.42 -13.21 -23.78
N LYS A 116 8.12 -12.95 -23.86
CA LYS A 116 7.21 -12.62 -22.76
C LYS A 116 7.50 -13.47 -21.51
N ASN A 117 7.69 -14.76 -21.68
CA ASN A 117 7.92 -15.73 -20.62
C ASN A 117 9.21 -15.49 -19.80
N LEU A 118 10.29 -14.96 -20.38
CA LEU A 118 11.53 -14.74 -19.62
C LEU A 118 11.44 -13.52 -18.71
N ILE A 119 10.76 -12.46 -19.17
CA ILE A 119 10.55 -11.24 -18.36
C ILE A 119 9.56 -11.52 -17.25
N GLU A 120 8.47 -12.23 -17.54
CA GLU A 120 7.48 -12.64 -16.55
C GLU A 120 8.14 -13.43 -15.43
N ASN A 121 8.96 -14.44 -15.74
CA ASN A 121 9.66 -15.28 -14.76
C ASN A 121 10.63 -14.46 -13.88
N GLU A 122 11.44 -13.59 -14.48
CA GLU A 122 12.37 -12.77 -13.71
C GLU A 122 11.65 -11.70 -12.87
N SER A 123 10.59 -11.09 -13.40
CA SER A 123 9.77 -10.17 -12.65
C SER A 123 9.11 -10.87 -11.46
N GLU A 124 8.54 -12.06 -11.65
CA GLU A 124 7.94 -12.85 -10.58
C GLU A 124 8.97 -13.21 -9.50
N ARG A 125 10.16 -13.66 -9.88
CA ARG A 125 11.25 -13.94 -8.94
C ARG A 125 11.63 -12.72 -8.11
N LEU A 126 11.77 -11.56 -8.74
CA LEU A 126 12.12 -10.31 -8.08
C LEU A 126 10.98 -9.82 -7.15
N LEU A 127 9.72 -9.96 -7.58
CA LEU A 127 8.56 -9.62 -6.77
C LEU A 127 8.43 -10.51 -5.53
N LEU A 128 8.68 -11.82 -5.66
CA LEU A 128 8.70 -12.74 -4.51
C LEU A 128 9.81 -12.37 -3.52
N ASN A 129 11.00 -12.01 -4.03
CA ASN A 129 12.11 -11.56 -3.18
C ASN A 129 11.75 -10.24 -2.47
N ALA A 130 11.17 -9.27 -3.18
CA ALA A 130 10.71 -8.01 -2.59
C ALA A 130 9.66 -8.24 -1.47
N ALA A 131 8.67 -9.09 -1.72
CA ALA A 131 7.65 -9.44 -0.72
C ALA A 131 8.27 -10.08 0.52
N TYR A 132 9.23 -10.99 0.36
CA TYR A 132 9.96 -11.61 1.48
C TYR A 132 10.73 -10.57 2.31
N ILE A 133 11.46 -9.66 1.66
CA ILE A 133 12.23 -8.62 2.33
C ILE A 133 11.32 -7.69 3.14
N LEU A 134 10.20 -7.28 2.54
CA LEU A 134 9.21 -6.41 3.20
C LEU A 134 8.59 -7.10 4.42
N GLU A 135 8.19 -8.36 4.28
CA GLU A 135 7.58 -9.10 5.39
C GLU A 135 8.57 -9.33 6.54
N LYS A 136 9.77 -9.82 6.22
CA LYS A 136 10.75 -10.25 7.23
C LYS A 136 11.61 -9.11 7.77
N GLY A 137 11.87 -8.09 6.95
CA GLY A 137 12.72 -6.95 7.31
C GLY A 137 11.99 -5.87 8.09
N CYS A 138 10.76 -5.52 7.71
CA CYS A 138 10.07 -4.37 8.30
C CYS A 138 8.58 -4.60 8.62
N ASN A 139 8.10 -5.84 8.56
CA ASN A 139 6.69 -6.19 8.79
C ASN A 139 5.73 -5.38 7.90
N MET A 140 6.11 -5.23 6.64
CA MET A 140 5.34 -4.60 5.60
C MET A 140 4.80 -5.65 4.62
N MET A 141 3.86 -5.25 3.78
CA MET A 141 3.36 -6.09 2.69
C MET A 141 2.96 -5.24 1.49
N VAL A 142 3.04 -5.86 0.34
CA VAL A 142 2.53 -5.29 -0.92
C VAL A 142 1.03 -5.54 -1.00
N ARG A 143 0.29 -4.51 -1.38
CA ARG A 143 -1.16 -4.57 -1.58
C ARG A 143 -1.53 -4.03 -2.94
N GLU A 144 -2.45 -4.72 -3.61
CA GLU A 144 -3.03 -4.26 -4.85
C GLU A 144 -4.18 -3.29 -4.55
N ILE A 145 -4.18 -2.15 -5.24
CA ILE A 145 -5.29 -1.21 -5.29
C ILE A 145 -5.79 -1.16 -6.73
N GLN A 146 -7.09 -1.37 -6.92
CA GLN A 146 -7.71 -1.23 -8.22
C GLN A 146 -8.05 0.24 -8.46
N ASP A 147 -7.48 0.83 -9.51
CA ASP A 147 -7.77 2.19 -9.97
C ASP A 147 -8.37 2.14 -11.38
N GLY A 148 -9.69 2.09 -11.44
CA GLY A 148 -10.40 1.90 -12.69
C GLY A 148 -10.01 0.59 -13.39
N LYS A 149 -9.39 0.69 -14.57
CA LYS A 149 -8.88 -0.45 -15.34
C LYS A 149 -7.44 -0.83 -14.98
N ASN A 150 -6.75 0.01 -14.22
CA ASN A 150 -5.36 -0.17 -13.87
C ASN A 150 -5.22 -0.72 -12.45
N LYS A 151 -4.09 -1.37 -12.19
CA LYS A 151 -3.70 -1.85 -10.88
C LYS A 151 -2.50 -1.05 -10.40
N GLN A 152 -2.54 -0.64 -9.15
CA GLN A 152 -1.41 -0.03 -8.45
C GLN A 152 -1.07 -0.87 -7.24
N TYR A 153 0.21 -0.97 -6.94
CA TYR A 153 0.71 -1.71 -5.78
C TYR A 153 1.28 -0.73 -4.77
N VAL A 154 0.86 -0.85 -3.52
CA VAL A 154 1.31 -0.01 -2.42
C VAL A 154 1.93 -0.85 -1.32
N ILE A 155 2.95 -0.29 -0.66
CA ILE A 155 3.56 -0.91 0.52
C ILE A 155 2.87 -0.37 1.76
N THR A 156 2.28 -1.28 2.56
CA THR A 156 1.58 -0.92 3.78
C THR A 156 2.07 -1.75 4.96
N LYS A 157 1.86 -1.26 6.18
CA LYS A 157 2.03 -2.11 7.36
C LYS A 157 1.05 -3.28 7.32
N ARG A 158 1.51 -4.44 7.76
CA ARG A 158 0.65 -5.60 7.98
C ARG A 158 -0.28 -5.30 9.16
N ASP A 159 -1.58 -5.30 8.91
CA ASP A 159 -2.60 -4.96 9.90
C ASP A 159 -3.86 -5.82 9.69
N ALA A 160 -3.95 -6.90 10.46
CA ALA A 160 -5.06 -7.84 10.34
C ALA A 160 -6.44 -7.20 10.63
N GLN A 161 -6.48 -6.13 11.43
CA GLN A 161 -7.74 -5.41 11.69
C GLN A 161 -8.20 -4.65 10.46
N VAL A 162 -7.25 -4.04 9.74
CA VAL A 162 -7.58 -3.36 8.47
C VAL A 162 -7.98 -4.38 7.40
N ASP A 163 -7.34 -5.54 7.36
CA ASP A 163 -7.71 -6.62 6.44
C ASP A 163 -9.14 -7.09 6.67
N ALA A 164 -9.51 -7.30 7.94
CA ALA A 164 -10.88 -7.65 8.30
C ALA A 164 -11.88 -6.54 7.96
N ALA A 165 -11.52 -5.26 8.15
CA ALA A 165 -12.38 -4.14 7.78
C ALA A 165 -12.55 -4.02 6.26
N ILE A 166 -11.53 -4.31 5.46
CA ILE A 166 -11.61 -4.35 3.99
C ILE A 166 -12.51 -5.50 3.55
N ALA A 167 -12.42 -6.67 4.20
CA ALA A 167 -13.30 -7.79 3.90
C ALA A 167 -14.78 -7.46 4.20
N ALA A 168 -15.04 -6.70 5.27
CA ALA A 168 -16.37 -6.27 5.67
C ALA A 168 -16.93 -5.13 4.77
N ALA A 169 -16.07 -4.26 4.25
CA ALA A 169 -16.44 -3.11 3.43
C ALA A 169 -15.43 -2.93 2.27
N PRO A 170 -15.51 -3.77 1.22
CA PRO A 170 -14.56 -3.73 0.10
C PRO A 170 -14.51 -2.38 -0.63
N GLU A 171 -15.61 -1.63 -0.62
CA GLU A 171 -15.73 -0.30 -1.22
C GLU A 171 -14.81 0.73 -0.56
N LEU A 172 -14.37 0.47 0.67
CA LEU A 172 -13.43 1.32 1.40
C LEU A 172 -11.97 0.91 1.21
N SER A 173 -11.68 -0.15 0.45
CA SER A 173 -10.32 -0.70 0.33
C SER A 173 -9.29 0.36 -0.03
N GLU A 174 -9.57 1.23 -1.00
CA GLU A 174 -8.67 2.30 -1.43
C GLU A 174 -8.41 3.31 -0.29
N ALA A 175 -9.46 3.76 0.41
CA ALA A 175 -9.32 4.71 1.51
C ALA A 175 -8.56 4.10 2.70
N LEU A 176 -8.83 2.82 3.02
CA LEU A 176 -8.20 2.10 4.12
C LEU A 176 -6.72 1.81 3.84
N LEU A 177 -6.40 1.33 2.65
CA LEU A 177 -5.03 1.05 2.23
C LEU A 177 -4.24 2.34 2.03
N GLY A 178 -4.83 3.33 1.36
CA GLY A 178 -4.21 4.64 1.18
C GLY A 178 -3.88 5.34 2.49
N TYR A 179 -4.71 5.15 3.55
CA TYR A 179 -4.39 5.66 4.89
C TYR A 179 -3.11 5.04 5.48
N LEU A 180 -2.86 3.76 5.20
CA LEU A 180 -1.69 3.00 5.68
C LEU A 180 -0.49 3.07 4.74
N ASP A 181 -0.67 3.59 3.54
CA ASP A 181 0.38 3.74 2.54
C ASP A 181 1.56 4.54 3.13
N ILE A 182 2.76 4.02 2.93
CA ILE A 182 4.00 4.63 3.44
C ILE A 182 4.21 6.05 2.92
N ARG A 183 3.77 6.34 1.68
CA ARG A 183 3.85 7.67 1.06
C ARG A 183 2.99 8.70 1.80
N ASN A 184 1.90 8.24 2.42
CA ASN A 184 0.93 9.08 3.13
C ASN A 184 1.17 9.15 4.64
N LYS A 185 2.27 8.56 5.14
CA LYS A 185 2.57 8.46 6.58
C LYS A 185 2.48 9.80 7.30
N ASP A 186 3.02 10.86 6.70
CA ASP A 186 3.06 12.22 7.26
C ASP A 186 2.15 13.22 6.49
N ASN A 187 1.36 12.73 5.51
CA ASN A 187 0.43 13.52 4.73
C ASN A 187 -0.92 13.64 5.45
N ASN A 188 -1.05 14.66 6.31
CA ASN A 188 -2.28 14.89 7.07
C ASN A 188 -3.49 15.23 6.19
N ASP A 189 -3.30 15.83 5.02
CA ASP A 189 -4.40 16.19 4.12
C ASP A 189 -4.98 14.94 3.46
N PHE A 190 -4.13 14.02 3.03
CA PHE A 190 -4.57 12.72 2.53
C PHE A 190 -5.27 11.90 3.62
N LYS A 191 -4.70 11.82 4.83
CA LYS A 191 -5.32 11.13 5.97
C LYS A 191 -6.69 11.69 6.30
N LYS A 192 -6.84 13.02 6.24
CA LYS A 192 -8.13 13.69 6.40
C LYS A 192 -9.12 13.28 5.30
N ALA A 193 -8.69 13.27 4.05
CA ALA A 193 -9.53 12.88 2.91
C ALA A 193 -10.00 11.42 3.04
N ALA A 194 -9.11 10.50 3.39
CA ALA A 194 -9.44 9.09 3.62
C ALA A 194 -10.46 8.93 4.77
N LEU A 195 -10.27 9.63 5.90
CA LEU A 195 -11.24 9.64 7.00
C LEU A 195 -12.62 10.17 6.58
N LEU A 196 -12.66 11.17 5.70
CA LEU A 196 -13.93 11.69 5.16
C LEU A 196 -14.63 10.66 4.27
N THR A 197 -13.89 9.94 3.43
CA THR A 197 -14.43 8.85 2.62
C THR A 197 -15.05 7.76 3.50
N ILE A 198 -14.33 7.33 4.53
CA ILE A 198 -14.80 6.34 5.50
C ILE A 198 -16.04 6.87 6.25
N TYR A 199 -16.02 8.10 6.72
CA TYR A 199 -17.14 8.74 7.39
C TYR A 199 -18.40 8.76 6.51
N ASN A 200 -18.27 9.19 5.25
CA ASN A 200 -19.40 9.29 4.32
C ASN A 200 -20.03 7.92 4.03
N TYR A 201 -19.23 6.84 3.96
CA TYR A 201 -19.74 5.48 3.86
C TYR A 201 -20.52 5.05 5.11
N MET A 202 -20.02 5.41 6.29
CA MET A 202 -20.61 5.00 7.58
C MET A 202 -21.82 5.85 8.00
N GLU A 203 -21.88 7.12 7.62
CA GLU A 203 -22.90 8.08 8.10
C GLU A 203 -24.35 7.60 7.86
N PRO A 204 -24.73 7.06 6.69
CA PRO A 204 -26.09 6.54 6.47
C PRO A 204 -26.47 5.41 7.42
N LYS A 205 -25.50 4.66 7.91
CA LYS A 205 -25.66 3.52 8.82
C LYS A 205 -25.54 3.90 10.31
N ARG A 206 -25.39 5.17 10.65
CA ARG A 206 -25.14 5.65 12.03
C ARG A 206 -26.14 5.10 13.06
N LYS A 207 -27.43 5.02 12.70
CA LYS A 207 -28.46 4.48 13.58
C LYS A 207 -28.27 2.98 13.85
N VAL A 208 -27.79 2.24 12.88
CA VAL A 208 -27.46 0.82 13.01
C VAL A 208 -26.30 0.66 13.98
N TYR A 209 -25.21 1.39 13.76
CA TYR A 209 -24.02 1.33 14.62
C TYR A 209 -24.32 1.65 16.08
N LYS A 210 -25.23 2.61 16.34
CA LYS A 210 -25.67 2.95 17.69
C LYS A 210 -26.30 1.76 18.43
N GLY A 211 -26.98 0.87 17.73
CA GLY A 211 -27.61 -0.34 18.28
C GLY A 211 -26.65 -1.53 18.45
N LEU A 212 -25.41 -1.45 17.94
CA LEU A 212 -24.41 -2.50 18.06
C LEU A 212 -23.60 -2.38 19.36
N SER A 213 -22.76 -3.40 19.62
CA SER A 213 -21.81 -3.38 20.74
C SER A 213 -20.82 -2.21 20.71
N CYS A 214 -20.59 -1.63 19.53
CA CYS A 214 -19.74 -0.45 19.31
C CYS A 214 -20.48 0.89 19.44
N GLY A 215 -21.73 0.92 19.90
CA GLY A 215 -22.61 2.11 19.89
C GLY A 215 -21.98 3.37 20.47
N THR A 216 -21.37 3.27 21.67
CA THR A 216 -20.66 4.40 22.31
C THR A 216 -19.49 4.89 21.48
N ILE A 217 -18.66 3.98 20.94
CA ILE A 217 -17.51 4.33 20.11
C ILE A 217 -17.95 4.97 18.79
N SER A 218 -19.05 4.47 18.20
CA SER A 218 -19.59 5.05 16.97
C SER A 218 -20.10 6.47 17.18
N GLU A 219 -20.82 6.74 18.27
CA GLU A 219 -21.29 8.10 18.59
C GLU A 219 -20.11 9.06 18.83
N GLU A 220 -19.07 8.60 19.53
CA GLU A 220 -17.85 9.38 19.74
C GLU A 220 -17.12 9.67 18.43
N PHE A 221 -16.98 8.68 17.55
CA PHE A 221 -16.40 8.85 16.21
C PHE A 221 -17.15 9.92 15.41
N PHE A 222 -18.48 9.81 15.27
CA PHE A 222 -19.27 10.77 14.51
C PHE A 222 -19.24 12.18 15.14
N THR A 223 -19.24 12.27 16.46
CA THR A 223 -19.11 13.53 17.19
C THR A 223 -17.75 14.18 16.93
N ALA A 224 -16.67 13.42 17.06
CA ALA A 224 -15.31 13.91 16.83
C ALA A 224 -15.11 14.36 15.37
N MET A 225 -15.60 13.61 14.39
CA MET A 225 -15.52 13.99 12.97
C MET A 225 -16.21 15.34 12.70
N ASN A 226 -17.31 15.63 13.39
CA ASN A 226 -18.03 16.90 13.26
C ASN A 226 -17.35 18.04 14.04
N GLN A 227 -16.89 17.80 15.27
CA GLN A 227 -16.37 18.84 16.16
C GLN A 227 -14.92 19.25 15.82
N LEU A 228 -14.10 18.34 15.33
CA LEU A 228 -12.66 18.56 15.11
C LEU A 228 -12.31 19.17 13.73
N ASN A 229 -13.25 19.87 13.10
CA ASN A 229 -13.03 20.52 11.80
C ASN A 229 -12.52 19.55 10.71
N ILE A 230 -12.95 18.29 10.76
CA ILE A 230 -12.59 17.29 9.77
C ILE A 230 -13.60 17.30 8.62
N ARG A 231 -14.90 17.32 8.94
CA ARG A 231 -15.99 17.29 7.95
C ARG A 231 -16.30 18.67 7.36
N HIS A 232 -16.45 19.68 8.19
CA HIS A 232 -16.83 21.04 7.79
C HIS A 232 -15.88 22.07 8.39
N LYS A 233 -15.64 23.16 7.67
CA LYS A 233 -15.01 24.34 8.26
C LYS A 233 -16.08 25.25 8.84
N SER A 234 -16.12 25.39 10.15
CA SER A 234 -16.97 26.33 10.84
C SER A 234 -16.19 26.97 11.98
N ASP A 235 -16.44 28.24 12.25
CA ASP A 235 -15.74 29.01 13.29
C ASP A 235 -15.97 28.45 14.71
N SER A 236 -17.03 27.65 14.89
CA SER A 236 -17.35 27.00 16.16
C SER A 236 -16.62 25.66 16.39
N GLN A 237 -15.84 25.20 15.42
CA GLN A 237 -15.17 23.90 15.51
C GLN A 237 -13.77 24.00 16.13
N ILE A 238 -13.39 22.92 16.82
CA ILE A 238 -12.07 22.80 17.44
C ILE A 238 -11.02 22.57 16.37
N THR A 239 -10.06 23.49 16.28
CA THR A 239 -8.92 23.33 15.37
C THR A 239 -7.87 22.44 16.02
N ILE A 240 -7.56 21.32 15.39
CA ILE A 240 -6.50 20.40 15.84
C ILE A 240 -5.12 21.04 15.54
N PRO A 241 -4.26 21.22 16.56
CA PRO A 241 -2.89 21.69 16.33
C PRO A 241 -2.15 20.77 15.36
N ASN A 242 -1.34 21.33 14.44
CA ASN A 242 -0.65 20.55 13.42
C ASN A 242 0.16 19.37 13.98
N ARG A 243 0.85 19.59 15.12
CA ARG A 243 1.63 18.54 15.82
C ARG A 243 0.79 17.37 16.32
N SER A 244 -0.51 17.57 16.52
CA SER A 244 -1.44 16.57 17.06
C SER A 244 -2.33 15.92 15.99
N LYS A 245 -2.38 16.48 14.77
CA LYS A 245 -3.29 15.99 13.70
C LYS A 245 -3.10 14.52 13.43
N ARG A 246 -1.87 14.08 13.22
CA ARG A 246 -1.55 12.68 12.96
C ARG A 246 -2.10 11.75 14.05
N VAL A 247 -1.82 12.07 15.30
CA VAL A 247 -2.26 11.23 16.43
C VAL A 247 -3.79 11.16 16.52
N VAL A 248 -4.47 12.28 16.30
CA VAL A 248 -5.94 12.33 16.31
C VAL A 248 -6.51 11.52 15.14
N TYR A 249 -5.98 11.70 13.93
CA TYR A 249 -6.44 10.97 12.75
C TYR A 249 -6.20 9.47 12.89
N ASP A 250 -5.04 9.04 13.41
CA ASP A 250 -4.75 7.63 13.65
C ASP A 250 -5.72 7.02 14.67
N LYS A 251 -6.15 7.75 15.70
CA LYS A 251 -7.18 7.30 16.65
C LYS A 251 -8.56 7.19 15.99
N LEU A 252 -8.98 8.18 15.22
CA LEU A 252 -10.24 8.14 14.49
C LEU A 252 -10.27 7.00 13.47
N PHE A 253 -9.18 6.78 12.78
CA PHE A 253 -9.03 5.64 11.87
C PHE A 253 -9.23 4.30 12.60
N ARG A 254 -8.62 4.12 13.78
CA ARG A 254 -8.81 2.90 14.59
C ARG A 254 -10.24 2.73 15.08
N MET A 255 -10.92 3.82 15.47
CA MET A 255 -12.34 3.77 15.81
C MET A 255 -13.19 3.31 14.63
N ALA A 256 -12.95 3.85 13.43
CA ALA A 256 -13.66 3.45 12.22
C ALA A 256 -13.47 1.97 11.90
N ILE A 257 -12.22 1.47 11.96
CA ILE A 257 -11.91 0.04 11.76
C ILE A 257 -12.71 -0.83 12.74
N TYR A 258 -12.74 -0.46 14.02
CA TYR A 258 -13.48 -1.20 15.03
C TYR A 258 -14.98 -1.23 14.76
N ILE A 259 -15.56 -0.12 14.31
CA ILE A 259 -17.00 -0.02 14.00
C ILE A 259 -17.35 -0.91 12.79
N LEU A 260 -16.55 -0.91 11.73
CA LEU A 260 -16.73 -1.76 10.56
C LEU A 260 -16.69 -3.25 10.92
N GLN A 261 -15.73 -3.65 11.77
CA GLN A 261 -15.65 -5.03 12.25
C GLN A 261 -16.84 -5.42 13.15
N ALA A 262 -17.37 -4.49 13.95
CA ALA A 262 -18.54 -4.75 14.77
C ALA A 262 -19.81 -4.92 13.94
N GLU A 263 -19.94 -4.21 12.80
CA GLU A 263 -21.02 -4.41 11.82
C GLU A 263 -20.94 -5.82 11.21
N ASP A 264 -19.78 -6.24 10.78
CA ASP A 264 -19.53 -7.56 10.21
C ASP A 264 -19.87 -8.69 11.20
N ALA A 265 -19.36 -8.58 12.42
CA ALA A 265 -19.66 -9.53 13.50
C ALA A 265 -21.16 -9.61 13.82
N HIS A 266 -21.90 -8.49 13.72
CA HIS A 266 -23.35 -8.48 13.88
C HIS A 266 -24.05 -9.25 12.76
N THR A 267 -23.62 -9.07 11.52
CA THR A 267 -24.15 -9.77 10.36
C THR A 267 -24.00 -11.29 10.53
N TYR A 268 -22.82 -11.78 10.89
CA TYR A 268 -22.62 -13.21 11.19
C TYR A 268 -23.49 -13.72 12.32
N LYS A 269 -23.67 -12.94 13.38
CA LYS A 269 -24.56 -13.31 14.48
C LYS A 269 -26.01 -13.51 14.02
N GLU A 270 -26.53 -12.62 13.18
CA GLU A 270 -27.90 -12.74 12.65
C GLU A 270 -28.04 -13.91 11.67
N GLU A 271 -27.03 -14.20 10.87
CA GLU A 271 -27.00 -15.37 10.00
C GLU A 271 -27.02 -16.69 10.80
N ILE A 272 -26.19 -16.79 11.85
CA ILE A 272 -26.17 -17.96 12.73
C ILE A 272 -27.53 -18.14 13.43
N LYS A 273 -28.18 -17.08 13.87
CA LYS A 273 -29.53 -17.16 14.46
C LYS A 273 -30.54 -17.74 13.47
N LYS A 274 -30.52 -17.27 12.20
CA LYS A 274 -31.41 -17.78 11.15
C LYS A 274 -31.20 -19.28 10.88
N LEU A 275 -29.95 -19.77 10.96
CA LEU A 275 -29.65 -21.19 10.79
C LEU A 275 -30.16 -22.05 11.96
N ARG A 276 -30.19 -21.49 13.18
CA ARG A 276 -30.66 -22.20 14.39
C ARG A 276 -32.18 -22.26 14.51
N THR A 277 -32.89 -21.45 13.75
CA THR A 277 -34.37 -21.37 13.76
C THR A 277 -35.02 -22.12 12.58
N ARG A 278 -34.21 -22.73 11.72
CA ARG A 278 -34.62 -23.71 10.69
C ARG A 278 -34.51 -25.13 11.24
#